data_7c91aa702aaf3b682a78ea71e3c365aa
#
_entry.id   7c91aa702aaf3b682a78ea71e3c365aa
#
_cell.length_a   1.000
_cell.length_b   1.000
_cell.length_c   1.000
_cell.angle_alpha   90.00
_cell.angle_beta   90.00
_cell.angle_gamma   90.00
#
_symmetry.space_group_name_H-M   'P 1'
#
loop_
_entity.id
_entity.type
_entity.pdbx_description
1 polymer ?
#
loop_
_entity_poly.entity_id
_entity_poly.type
_entity_poly.pdbx_seq_one_letter_code
_entity_poly.pdbx_strand_id
1 'polypeptide(L)'
;MKRVRIFFRAAGVCLFLFHASASAGETKPADYDPDQGGQFKTTGHEDGPPRVAGDDGSRWSLLLSPATDLFPRAVADPRRSGLAFTYNHFTRSGNVAAGDDRVTIRLGGSYGLIRVHPEGEPERGYQLDIGANFLGRFDLDHSLDNIGWDGLYHFSAAWGDGRGLAVKFGTFHDSSHVGDEYAERTGRKRIGYTREEVALGVSDTFARHWRLYGEAGRAYHLSNKALMEPWRAQAGLEYQSPLLFGQGSMGWYAATDCSFFEEDDWRANAGLQLGVVLPRDDIGRRYRFGIEYYSGRSIIGEFFQDRESYLAAGIWWDL
;
A
#
# COMPACT_ATOMS: atom_id res chain seq x y z
N MET A 1 -20.39 -17.28 22.40
CA MET A 1 -20.55 -18.29 21.36
C MET A 1 -21.02 -17.72 20.00
N LYS A 2 -21.84 -16.65 19.92
CA LYS A 2 -22.23 -16.02 18.64
C LYS A 2 -21.04 -15.34 17.91
N ARG A 3 -20.09 -14.74 18.63
CA ARG A 3 -18.91 -14.02 18.05
C ARG A 3 -17.95 -14.93 17.26
N VAL A 4 -17.78 -16.20 17.68
CA VAL A 4 -16.89 -17.15 16.99
C VAL A 4 -17.46 -17.60 15.63
N ARG A 5 -18.80 -17.63 15.48
CA ARG A 5 -19.45 -18.01 14.20
C ARG A 5 -19.28 -16.95 13.10
N ILE A 6 -19.15 -15.67 13.48
CA ILE A 6 -18.95 -14.56 12.52
C ILE A 6 -17.54 -14.60 11.97
N PHE A 7 -16.53 -14.92 12.82
CA PHE A 7 -15.13 -15.06 12.38
C PHE A 7 -14.98 -16.11 11.27
N PHE A 8 -15.68 -17.26 11.40
CA PHE A 8 -15.66 -18.30 10.36
C PHE A 8 -16.40 -17.91 9.08
N ARG A 9 -17.42 -17.04 9.15
CA ARG A 9 -18.11 -16.56 7.95
C ARG A 9 -17.28 -15.55 7.16
N ALA A 10 -16.58 -14.64 7.84
CA ALA A 10 -15.66 -13.69 7.18
C ALA A 10 -14.48 -14.41 6.51
N ALA A 11 -13.90 -15.43 7.17
CA ALA A 11 -12.85 -16.26 6.57
C ALA A 11 -13.36 -17.07 5.36
N GLY A 12 -14.62 -17.52 5.38
CA GLY A 12 -15.26 -18.24 4.27
C GLY A 12 -15.46 -17.37 3.02
N VAL A 13 -15.77 -16.09 3.16
CA VAL A 13 -15.89 -15.14 2.04
C VAL A 13 -14.52 -14.89 1.39
N CYS A 14 -13.45 -14.83 2.17
CA CYS A 14 -12.10 -14.70 1.61
C CYS A 14 -11.70 -15.95 0.79
N LEU A 15 -12.05 -17.15 1.22
CA LEU A 15 -11.79 -18.38 0.46
C LEU A 15 -12.56 -18.43 -0.86
N PHE A 16 -13.78 -17.89 -0.90
CA PHE A 16 -14.60 -17.89 -2.12
C PHE A 16 -14.08 -16.93 -3.19
N LEU A 17 -13.50 -15.79 -2.81
CA LEU A 17 -12.86 -14.86 -3.77
C LEU A 17 -11.59 -15.45 -4.38
N PHE A 18 -10.87 -16.31 -3.64
CA PHE A 18 -9.70 -17.02 -4.15
C PHE A 18 -10.04 -18.13 -5.14
N HIS A 19 -11.22 -18.80 -5.00
CA HIS A 19 -11.64 -19.88 -5.91
C HIS A 19 -12.23 -19.36 -7.23
N ALA A 20 -12.77 -18.15 -7.27
CA ALA A 20 -13.32 -17.55 -8.48
C ALA A 20 -12.25 -17.14 -9.51
N SER A 21 -10.97 -16.99 -9.09
CA SER A 21 -9.86 -16.65 -10.00
C SER A 21 -9.22 -17.87 -10.67
N ALA A 22 -9.57 -19.10 -10.28
CA ALA A 22 -8.95 -20.32 -10.78
C ALA A 22 -9.74 -21.03 -11.89
N SER A 23 -10.89 -20.51 -12.33
CA SER A 23 -11.73 -21.15 -13.36
C SER A 23 -11.81 -20.37 -14.68
N ALA A 24 -10.74 -19.68 -15.08
CA ALA A 24 -10.58 -19.23 -16.46
C ALA A 24 -10.12 -20.44 -17.30
N GLY A 25 -11.02 -20.89 -18.18
CA GLY A 25 -10.94 -22.15 -18.88
C GLY A 25 -9.64 -22.41 -19.64
N GLU A 26 -9.16 -23.62 -19.51
CA GLU A 26 -8.18 -24.21 -20.40
C GLU A 26 -8.73 -24.24 -21.84
N THR A 27 -8.25 -23.34 -22.68
CA THR A 27 -8.27 -23.58 -24.13
C THR A 27 -7.07 -24.46 -24.44
N LYS A 28 -7.31 -25.72 -24.81
CA LYS A 28 -6.28 -26.59 -25.38
C LYS A 28 -5.60 -25.89 -26.54
N PRO A 29 -4.26 -25.81 -26.57
CA PRO A 29 -3.56 -25.47 -27.78
C PRO A 29 -3.72 -26.61 -28.77
N ALA A 30 -3.99 -26.30 -30.04
CA ALA A 30 -4.00 -27.21 -31.12
C ALA A 30 -2.59 -27.78 -31.33
N ASP A 31 -2.54 -29.10 -31.51
CA ASP A 31 -1.48 -29.94 -32.07
C ASP A 31 -0.03 -29.47 -31.90
N TYR A 32 0.58 -29.89 -30.81
CA TYR A 32 2.02 -29.92 -30.62
C TYR A 32 2.52 -31.30 -31.03
N ASP A 33 3.27 -31.36 -32.17
CA ASP A 33 4.01 -32.55 -32.63
C ASP A 33 5.44 -32.47 -32.05
N PRO A 34 5.84 -33.37 -31.14
CA PRO A 34 7.16 -33.34 -30.51
C PRO A 34 8.32 -33.78 -31.39
N ASP A 35 8.10 -34.30 -32.62
CA ASP A 35 9.13 -34.87 -33.46
C ASP A 35 9.64 -33.97 -34.60
N GLN A 36 9.12 -32.75 -34.74
CA GLN A 36 9.70 -31.76 -35.64
C GLN A 36 10.65 -30.84 -34.89
N GLY A 37 11.93 -31.22 -34.83
CA GLY A 37 13.05 -30.43 -34.38
C GLY A 37 13.21 -29.11 -35.13
N GLY A 38 12.28 -28.20 -34.99
CA GLY A 38 12.36 -26.82 -35.44
C GLY A 38 13.21 -26.02 -34.48
N GLN A 39 14.51 -25.91 -34.76
CA GLN A 39 15.33 -24.85 -34.15
C GLN A 39 14.68 -23.52 -34.53
N PHE A 40 14.02 -22.89 -33.53
CA PHE A 40 13.77 -21.45 -33.59
C PHE A 40 15.14 -20.77 -33.59
N LYS A 41 15.62 -20.43 -34.80
CA LYS A 41 16.65 -19.40 -34.94
C LYS A 41 16.02 -18.12 -34.43
N THR A 42 16.21 -17.81 -33.14
CA THR A 42 16.16 -16.45 -32.67
C THR A 42 17.27 -15.73 -33.44
N THR A 43 16.89 -14.99 -34.48
CA THR A 43 17.74 -13.92 -34.99
C THR A 43 17.92 -12.97 -33.81
N GLY A 44 19.07 -13.12 -33.16
CA GLY A 44 19.42 -12.23 -32.05
C GLY A 44 19.52 -10.80 -32.57
N HIS A 45 18.51 -10.00 -32.30
CA HIS A 45 18.73 -8.61 -32.06
C HIS A 45 19.40 -8.57 -30.68
N GLU A 46 20.71 -8.49 -30.67
CA GLU A 46 21.52 -8.06 -29.54
C GLU A 46 21.32 -6.55 -29.29
N ASP A 47 20.07 -6.12 -29.19
CA ASP A 47 19.75 -4.82 -28.64
C ASP A 47 19.47 -5.04 -27.16
N GLY A 48 20.58 -5.11 -26.39
CA GLY A 48 20.49 -4.96 -24.94
C GLY A 48 19.75 -3.65 -24.59
N PRO A 49 19.23 -3.49 -23.37
CA PRO A 49 18.48 -2.30 -22.98
C PRO A 49 19.26 -1.05 -23.38
N PRO A 50 18.59 0.05 -23.79
CA PRO A 50 19.25 1.25 -24.27
C PRO A 50 20.25 1.75 -23.22
N ARG A 51 21.50 1.94 -23.66
CA ARG A 51 22.64 2.29 -22.82
C ARG A 51 22.94 3.77 -23.00
N VAL A 52 22.98 4.51 -21.91
CA VAL A 52 23.38 5.91 -21.88
C VAL A 52 24.75 5.97 -21.22
N ALA A 53 25.76 6.57 -21.89
CA ALA A 53 27.04 6.83 -21.28
C ALA A 53 26.94 8.07 -20.38
N GLY A 54 27.34 7.96 -19.11
CA GLY A 54 27.52 9.11 -18.24
C GLY A 54 28.81 9.86 -18.57
N ASP A 55 28.90 11.16 -18.25
CA ASP A 55 30.09 12.01 -18.43
C ASP A 55 31.35 11.52 -17.69
N ASP A 56 31.14 10.63 -16.67
CA ASP A 56 32.21 10.04 -15.86
C ASP A 56 32.66 8.66 -16.37
N GLY A 57 32.20 8.24 -17.56
CA GLY A 57 32.46 6.92 -18.12
C GLY A 57 31.65 5.80 -17.51
N SER A 58 30.72 6.08 -16.59
CA SER A 58 29.79 5.10 -16.04
C SER A 58 28.78 4.69 -17.12
N ARG A 59 28.45 3.39 -17.16
CA ARG A 59 27.38 2.87 -18.00
C ARG A 59 26.09 2.86 -17.20
N TRP A 60 25.03 3.39 -17.79
CA TRP A 60 23.70 3.40 -17.22
C TRP A 60 22.78 2.43 -17.99
N SER A 61 21.97 1.75 -17.24
CA SER A 61 20.98 0.79 -17.75
C SER A 61 19.58 1.31 -17.49
N LEU A 62 18.67 1.00 -18.40
CA LEU A 62 17.24 1.25 -18.26
C LEU A 62 16.55 -0.06 -17.90
N LEU A 63 15.83 -0.06 -16.77
CA LEU A 63 14.99 -1.17 -16.33
C LEU A 63 13.53 -0.76 -16.44
N LEU A 64 12.75 -1.45 -17.25
CA LEU A 64 11.31 -1.31 -17.33
C LEU A 64 10.65 -2.19 -16.27
N SER A 65 9.59 -1.70 -15.67
CA SER A 65 8.80 -2.44 -14.65
C SER A 65 9.66 -3.00 -13.51
N PRO A 66 10.45 -2.18 -12.80
CA PRO A 66 11.25 -2.68 -11.68
C PRO A 66 10.36 -3.34 -10.62
N ALA A 67 10.76 -4.53 -10.17
CA ALA A 67 10.02 -5.31 -9.16
C ALA A 67 10.13 -4.76 -7.73
N THR A 68 11.00 -3.79 -7.50
CA THR A 68 11.24 -3.17 -6.17
C THR A 68 11.11 -1.65 -6.25
N ASP A 69 10.76 -1.03 -5.13
CA ASP A 69 10.70 0.43 -5.02
C ASP A 69 12.03 0.96 -4.48
N LEU A 70 12.57 2.06 -5.07
CA LEU A 70 13.72 2.78 -4.49
C LEU A 70 13.31 3.48 -3.19
N PHE A 71 12.07 3.97 -3.11
CA PHE A 71 11.48 4.51 -1.89
C PHE A 71 10.36 3.58 -1.41
N PRO A 72 10.63 2.64 -0.47
CA PRO A 72 9.63 1.70 -0.03
C PRO A 72 8.43 2.37 0.64
N ARG A 73 7.25 1.79 0.47
CA ARG A 73 6.00 2.27 1.09
C ARG A 73 6.02 2.04 2.60
N ALA A 74 5.43 2.95 3.36
CA ALA A 74 5.31 2.86 4.81
C ALA A 74 4.50 1.61 5.24
N VAL A 75 5.07 0.75 6.08
CA VAL A 75 4.47 -0.54 6.45
C VAL A 75 3.22 -0.36 7.31
N ALA A 76 3.27 0.53 8.31
CA ALA A 76 2.19 0.74 9.28
C ALA A 76 1.24 1.89 8.90
N ASP A 77 1.40 2.51 7.73
CA ASP A 77 0.44 3.50 7.23
C ASP A 77 -0.86 2.80 6.82
N PRO A 78 -2.00 3.05 7.50
CA PRO A 78 -3.27 2.39 7.19
C PRO A 78 -3.84 2.80 5.84
N ARG A 79 -3.33 3.87 5.22
CA ARG A 79 -3.78 4.40 3.92
C ARG A 79 -2.84 4.09 2.77
N ARG A 80 -1.73 3.37 3.02
CA ARG A 80 -0.75 3.04 1.98
C ARG A 80 -1.36 2.25 0.83
N SER A 81 -0.83 2.44 -0.38
CA SER A 81 -1.18 1.61 -1.54
C SER A 81 -0.71 0.17 -1.34
N GLY A 82 -1.58 -0.79 -1.67
CA GLY A 82 -1.32 -2.22 -1.54
C GLY A 82 -2.60 -3.02 -1.47
N LEU A 83 -2.47 -4.35 -1.46
CA LEU A 83 -3.60 -5.21 -1.14
C LEU A 83 -3.61 -5.49 0.36
N ALA A 84 -4.77 -5.38 0.99
CA ALA A 84 -4.95 -5.79 2.38
C ALA A 84 -6.40 -6.15 2.68
N PHE A 85 -6.54 -7.05 3.63
CA PHE A 85 -7.80 -7.36 4.28
C PHE A 85 -7.56 -7.39 5.78
N THR A 86 -8.29 -6.55 6.52
CA THR A 86 -8.18 -6.48 7.98
C THR A 86 -9.55 -6.57 8.64
N TYR A 87 -9.65 -7.38 9.68
CA TYR A 87 -10.74 -7.34 10.64
C TYR A 87 -10.35 -6.37 11.76
N ASN A 88 -11.20 -5.39 12.02
CA ASN A 88 -10.94 -4.29 12.94
C ASN A 88 -11.98 -4.30 14.07
N HIS A 89 -11.52 -4.33 15.32
CA HIS A 89 -12.36 -4.11 16.49
C HIS A 89 -12.11 -2.70 17.03
N PHE A 90 -13.14 -1.85 16.96
CA PHE A 90 -13.08 -0.45 17.36
C PHE A 90 -13.32 -0.30 18.86
N THR A 91 -12.42 0.39 19.53
CA THR A 91 -12.60 0.84 20.92
C THR A 91 -13.07 2.28 21.00
N ARG A 92 -12.95 3.02 19.87
CA ARG A 92 -13.43 4.39 19.70
C ARG A 92 -13.79 4.63 18.25
N SER A 93 -14.98 5.18 18.00
CA SER A 93 -15.52 5.41 16.64
C SER A 93 -15.85 6.86 16.33
N GLY A 94 -15.54 7.83 17.19
CA GLY A 94 -15.97 9.22 17.02
C GLY A 94 -17.49 9.33 16.92
N ASN A 95 -17.97 10.03 15.90
CA ASN A 95 -19.40 10.15 15.59
C ASN A 95 -19.81 9.21 14.44
N VAL A 96 -19.00 8.19 14.11
CA VAL A 96 -19.33 7.21 13.09
C VAL A 96 -20.35 6.22 13.66
N ALA A 97 -21.58 6.28 13.16
CA ALA A 97 -22.69 5.43 13.59
C ALA A 97 -22.61 4.04 12.95
N ALA A 98 -21.63 3.24 13.38
CA ALA A 98 -21.39 1.89 12.90
C ALA A 98 -21.05 0.98 14.10
N GLY A 99 -21.11 -0.34 13.88
CA GLY A 99 -20.72 -1.32 14.87
C GLY A 99 -19.23 -1.26 15.23
N ASP A 100 -18.85 -1.92 16.32
CA ASP A 100 -17.47 -1.99 16.76
C ASP A 100 -16.64 -2.92 15.88
N ASP A 101 -17.26 -3.89 15.24
CA ASP A 101 -16.59 -4.88 14.40
C ASP A 101 -16.73 -4.49 12.92
N ARG A 102 -15.60 -4.20 12.27
CA ARG A 102 -15.57 -3.73 10.88
C ARG A 102 -14.51 -4.48 10.08
N VAL A 103 -14.68 -4.45 8.77
CA VAL A 103 -13.68 -4.92 7.81
C VAL A 103 -13.14 -3.72 7.04
N THR A 104 -11.82 -3.65 6.89
CA THR A 104 -11.18 -2.72 5.97
C THR A 104 -10.55 -3.50 4.84
N ILE A 105 -10.83 -3.08 3.60
CA ILE A 105 -10.28 -3.67 2.38
C ILE A 105 -9.45 -2.60 1.67
N ARG A 106 -8.25 -2.96 1.26
CA ARG A 106 -7.41 -2.16 0.36
C ARG A 106 -7.18 -2.96 -0.91
N LEU A 107 -7.42 -2.34 -2.06
CA LEU A 107 -7.25 -2.95 -3.36
C LEU A 107 -6.45 -2.00 -4.24
N GLY A 108 -5.18 -2.31 -4.44
CA GLY A 108 -4.31 -1.46 -5.23
C GLY A 108 -2.84 -1.79 -5.08
N GLY A 109 -2.00 -0.91 -5.56
CA GLY A 109 -0.55 -1.05 -5.50
C GLY A 109 0.17 0.18 -6.01
N SER A 110 1.48 0.16 -5.90
CA SER A 110 2.40 1.05 -6.58
C SER A 110 3.20 0.24 -7.58
N TYR A 111 3.43 0.81 -8.73
CA TYR A 111 4.08 0.15 -9.85
C TYR A 111 5.21 1.02 -10.37
N GLY A 112 6.43 0.47 -10.34
CA GLY A 112 7.57 1.09 -10.95
C GLY A 112 7.44 1.05 -12.47
N LEU A 113 7.42 2.21 -13.12
CA LEU A 113 7.35 2.31 -14.58
C LEU A 113 8.72 2.11 -15.20
N ILE A 114 9.68 2.89 -14.73
CA ILE A 114 11.02 2.99 -15.30
C ILE A 114 12.02 3.21 -14.17
N ARG A 115 13.15 2.51 -14.22
CA ARG A 115 14.32 2.81 -13.39
C ARG A 115 15.55 3.02 -14.28
N VAL A 116 16.29 4.08 -14.01
CA VAL A 116 17.59 4.35 -14.63
C VAL A 116 18.65 4.20 -13.54
N HIS A 117 19.62 3.30 -13.74
CA HIS A 117 20.60 2.94 -12.73
C HIS A 117 21.98 2.64 -13.34
N PRO A 118 23.09 2.80 -12.59
CA PRO A 118 24.39 2.32 -13.05
C PRO A 118 24.40 0.80 -13.25
N GLU A 119 25.15 0.32 -14.23
CA GLU A 119 25.29 -1.13 -14.45
C GLU A 119 25.82 -1.83 -13.18
N GLY A 120 25.12 -2.90 -12.77
CA GLY A 120 25.48 -3.68 -11.57
C GLY A 120 24.98 -3.08 -10.24
N GLU A 121 24.35 -1.91 -10.22
CA GLU A 121 23.83 -1.26 -9.02
C GLU A 121 22.32 -0.94 -9.14
N PRO A 122 21.42 -1.93 -9.22
CA PRO A 122 20.00 -1.70 -9.47
C PRO A 122 19.27 -0.94 -8.34
N GLU A 123 19.83 -0.91 -7.14
CA GLU A 123 19.27 -0.18 -5.99
C GLU A 123 19.71 1.30 -5.93
N ARG A 124 20.58 1.73 -6.86
CA ARG A 124 21.03 3.12 -7.02
C ARG A 124 20.42 3.71 -8.27
N GLY A 125 20.02 4.99 -8.23
CA GLY A 125 19.55 5.70 -9.44
C GLY A 125 18.20 6.37 -9.25
N TYR A 126 17.44 6.47 -10.34
CA TYR A 126 16.18 7.20 -10.40
C TYR A 126 15.07 6.27 -10.86
N GLN A 127 13.88 6.41 -10.28
CA GLN A 127 12.70 5.62 -10.62
C GLN A 127 11.47 6.52 -10.76
N LEU A 128 10.60 6.19 -11.70
CA LEU A 128 9.26 6.75 -11.82
C LEU A 128 8.25 5.69 -11.42
N ASP A 129 7.29 6.08 -10.60
CA ASP A 129 6.26 5.21 -10.07
C ASP A 129 4.87 5.80 -10.31
N ILE A 130 3.91 4.91 -10.53
CA ILE A 130 2.48 5.23 -10.52
C ILE A 130 1.78 4.28 -9.55
N GLY A 131 0.76 4.76 -8.87
CA GLY A 131 -0.04 3.90 -8.01
C GLY A 131 -1.48 4.34 -7.92
N ALA A 132 -2.31 3.35 -7.58
CA ALA A 132 -3.71 3.55 -7.28
C ALA A 132 -4.11 2.64 -6.12
N ASN A 133 -5.07 3.07 -5.33
CA ASN A 133 -5.60 2.29 -4.22
C ASN A 133 -7.06 2.63 -3.98
N PHE A 134 -7.87 1.61 -3.80
CA PHE A 134 -9.19 1.69 -3.20
C PHE A 134 -9.06 1.29 -1.74
N LEU A 135 -9.57 2.11 -0.84
CA LEU A 135 -9.64 1.86 0.59
C LEU A 135 -11.10 1.90 1.01
N GLY A 136 -11.70 0.77 1.36
CA GLY A 136 -13.11 0.68 1.77
C GLY A 136 -13.26 0.13 3.18
N ARG A 137 -14.25 0.64 3.92
CA ARG A 137 -14.60 0.18 5.26
C ARG A 137 -16.04 -0.29 5.30
N PHE A 138 -16.26 -1.45 5.92
CA PHE A 138 -17.54 -2.17 5.93
C PHE A 138 -17.94 -2.53 7.36
N ASP A 139 -19.21 -2.34 7.68
CA ASP A 139 -19.82 -2.57 8.99
C ASP A 139 -20.33 -4.01 9.10
N LEU A 140 -19.74 -4.81 10.00
CA LEU A 140 -20.16 -6.19 10.20
C LEU A 140 -21.49 -6.33 10.97
N ASP A 141 -21.84 -5.35 11.78
CA ASP A 141 -23.07 -5.36 12.55
C ASP A 141 -24.29 -4.96 11.71
N HIS A 142 -24.06 -4.36 10.54
CA HIS A 142 -25.08 -3.91 9.59
C HIS A 142 -24.91 -4.57 8.20
N SER A 143 -24.81 -5.90 8.16
CA SER A 143 -24.81 -6.69 6.92
C SER A 143 -23.71 -6.34 5.90
N LEU A 144 -22.56 -5.85 6.36
CA LEU A 144 -21.47 -5.35 5.52
C LEU A 144 -21.81 -4.05 4.77
N ASP A 145 -22.67 -3.20 5.35
CA ASP A 145 -22.88 -1.86 4.80
C ASP A 145 -21.53 -1.18 4.56
N ASN A 146 -21.36 -0.59 3.40
CA ASN A 146 -20.20 0.25 3.12
C ASN A 146 -20.33 1.56 3.91
N ILE A 147 -19.44 1.79 4.89
CA ILE A 147 -19.40 3.04 5.66
C ILE A 147 -18.89 4.18 4.79
N GLY A 148 -17.85 3.91 4.01
CA GLY A 148 -17.21 4.84 3.12
C GLY A 148 -15.98 4.25 2.46
N TRP A 149 -15.50 4.92 1.42
CA TRP A 149 -14.33 4.50 0.67
C TRP A 149 -13.56 5.68 0.11
N ASP A 150 -12.25 5.48 -0.05
CA ASP A 150 -11.33 6.45 -0.65
C ASP A 150 -10.72 5.88 -1.93
N GLY A 151 -10.63 6.73 -2.94
CA GLY A 151 -9.79 6.52 -4.13
C GLY A 151 -8.50 7.32 -3.99
N LEU A 152 -7.37 6.61 -4.00
CA LEU A 152 -6.04 7.20 -3.84
C LEU A 152 -5.24 6.95 -5.10
N TYR A 153 -4.61 8.00 -5.66
CA TYR A 153 -3.74 7.91 -6.84
C TYR A 153 -2.45 8.66 -6.57
N HIS A 154 -1.36 8.17 -7.13
CA HIS A 154 -0.10 8.91 -7.06
C HIS A 154 0.74 8.71 -8.31
N PHE A 155 1.56 9.72 -8.58
CA PHE A 155 2.69 9.65 -9.48
C PHE A 155 3.90 10.24 -8.76
N SER A 156 5.02 9.52 -8.76
CA SER A 156 6.21 9.94 -8.04
C SER A 156 7.50 9.63 -8.78
N ALA A 157 8.51 10.42 -8.49
CA ALA A 157 9.90 10.17 -8.84
C ALA A 157 10.68 9.90 -7.56
N ALA A 158 11.49 8.85 -7.55
CA ALA A 158 12.36 8.50 -6.45
C ALA A 158 13.82 8.46 -6.91
N TRP A 159 14.71 8.79 -6.00
CA TRP A 159 16.15 8.60 -6.12
C TRP A 159 16.66 7.77 -4.95
N GLY A 160 17.59 6.86 -5.22
CA GLY A 160 18.26 6.04 -4.20
C GLY A 160 19.77 6.05 -4.39
N ASP A 161 20.51 6.04 -3.28
CA ASP A 161 21.98 6.01 -3.28
C ASP A 161 22.57 4.60 -3.37
N GLY A 162 21.71 3.56 -3.30
CA GLY A 162 22.11 2.14 -3.26
C GLY A 162 22.68 1.68 -1.92
N ARG A 163 22.68 2.54 -0.89
CA ARG A 163 23.23 2.24 0.44
C ARG A 163 22.18 2.30 1.56
N GLY A 164 20.98 2.79 1.25
CA GLY A 164 19.87 2.91 2.19
C GLY A 164 19.13 4.23 2.12
N LEU A 165 19.82 5.31 1.72
CA LEU A 165 19.19 6.61 1.58
C LEU A 165 18.37 6.68 0.28
N ALA A 166 17.12 7.12 0.42
CA ALA A 166 16.24 7.40 -0.71
C ALA A 166 15.47 8.70 -0.49
N VAL A 167 15.16 9.37 -1.59
CA VAL A 167 14.34 10.59 -1.64
C VAL A 167 13.22 10.38 -2.65
N LYS A 168 12.02 10.82 -2.31
CA LYS A 168 10.84 10.75 -3.18
C LYS A 168 10.19 12.12 -3.29
N PHE A 169 9.80 12.50 -4.49
CA PHE A 169 8.91 13.63 -4.76
C PHE A 169 7.76 13.15 -5.61
N GLY A 170 6.53 13.53 -5.25
CA GLY A 170 5.36 13.07 -5.99
C GLY A 170 4.14 13.94 -5.82
N THR A 171 3.13 13.65 -6.63
CA THR A 171 1.78 14.18 -6.50
C THR A 171 0.82 13.07 -6.12
N PHE A 172 -0.12 13.42 -5.25
CA PHE A 172 -1.07 12.50 -4.64
C PHE A 172 -2.47 13.09 -4.78
N HIS A 173 -3.40 12.26 -5.19
CA HIS A 173 -4.82 12.54 -5.21
C HIS A 173 -5.52 11.61 -4.22
N ASP A 174 -6.41 12.18 -3.44
CA ASP A 174 -7.23 11.48 -2.46
C ASP A 174 -8.65 12.01 -2.55
N SER A 175 -9.58 11.15 -2.94
CA SER A 175 -11.01 11.46 -2.99
C SER A 175 -11.79 10.45 -2.17
N SER A 176 -12.75 10.93 -1.39
CA SER A 176 -13.50 10.11 -0.44
C SER A 176 -14.99 10.18 -0.67
N HIS A 177 -15.65 9.08 -0.36
CA HIS A 177 -17.10 8.93 -0.53
C HIS A 177 -17.70 8.26 0.71
N VAL A 178 -18.88 8.71 1.10
CA VAL A 178 -19.74 8.01 2.07
C VAL A 178 -20.41 6.86 1.33
N GLY A 179 -20.54 5.69 1.97
CA GLY A 179 -21.30 4.57 1.41
C GLY A 179 -22.81 4.87 1.37
N ASP A 180 -23.47 4.43 0.32
CA ASP A 180 -24.87 4.76 0.08
C ASP A 180 -25.78 4.16 1.19
N GLU A 181 -25.56 2.89 1.55
CA GLU A 181 -26.32 2.21 2.60
C GLU A 181 -26.11 2.90 3.97
N TYR A 182 -24.87 3.31 4.26
CA TYR A 182 -24.56 4.05 5.47
C TYR A 182 -25.25 5.42 5.47
N ALA A 183 -25.22 6.15 4.37
CA ALA A 183 -25.84 7.45 4.23
C ALA A 183 -27.36 7.36 4.39
N GLU A 184 -28.02 6.36 3.78
CA GLU A 184 -29.46 6.13 3.90
C GLU A 184 -29.85 5.78 5.33
N ARG A 185 -29.11 4.92 6.01
CA ARG A 185 -29.38 4.49 7.38
C ARG A 185 -29.18 5.59 8.41
N THR A 186 -28.16 6.43 8.24
CA THR A 186 -27.73 7.40 9.27
C THR A 186 -28.14 8.84 8.98
N GLY A 187 -28.53 9.15 7.76
CA GLY A 187 -28.74 10.51 7.29
C GLY A 187 -27.44 11.34 7.14
N ARG A 188 -26.25 10.69 7.14
CA ARG A 188 -24.96 11.36 6.98
C ARG A 188 -24.90 12.09 5.65
N LYS A 189 -24.61 13.37 5.71
CA LYS A 189 -24.36 14.20 4.53
C LYS A 189 -22.89 14.14 4.15
N ARG A 190 -22.62 14.09 2.87
CA ARG A 190 -21.25 14.16 2.33
C ARG A 190 -20.67 15.54 2.56
N ILE A 191 -19.40 15.59 2.92
CA ILE A 191 -18.61 16.84 2.98
C ILE A 191 -17.87 17.08 1.65
N GLY A 192 -17.80 16.06 0.78
CA GLY A 192 -17.14 16.14 -0.51
C GLY A 192 -15.62 16.24 -0.36
N TYR A 193 -15.01 15.31 0.36
CA TYR A 193 -13.57 15.33 0.62
C TYR A 193 -12.77 15.01 -0.65
N THR A 194 -11.92 15.96 -1.05
CA THR A 194 -10.86 15.77 -2.05
C THR A 194 -9.63 16.55 -1.63
N ARG A 195 -8.46 15.90 -1.67
CA ARG A 195 -7.15 16.48 -1.40
C ARG A 195 -6.19 16.11 -2.51
N GLU A 196 -5.60 17.14 -3.14
CA GLU A 196 -4.52 16.97 -4.09
C GLU A 196 -3.28 17.66 -3.57
N GLU A 197 -2.19 16.93 -3.42
CA GLU A 197 -0.97 17.44 -2.80
C GLU A 197 0.28 17.06 -3.57
N VAL A 198 1.33 17.83 -3.37
CA VAL A 198 2.72 17.44 -3.64
C VAL A 198 3.39 17.10 -2.33
N ALA A 199 4.24 16.08 -2.34
CA ALA A 199 4.98 15.66 -1.15
C ALA A 199 6.43 15.34 -1.47
N LEU A 200 7.30 15.62 -0.49
CA LEU A 200 8.71 15.27 -0.47
C LEU A 200 8.95 14.33 0.70
N GLY A 201 9.53 13.16 0.41
CA GLY A 201 9.89 12.15 1.40
C GLY A 201 11.37 11.84 1.38
N VAL A 202 11.89 11.51 2.56
CA VAL A 202 13.25 10.99 2.75
C VAL A 202 13.16 9.73 3.58
N SER A 203 13.90 8.70 3.22
CA SER A 203 14.03 7.48 4.03
C SER A 203 15.46 6.99 4.04
N ASP A 204 15.84 6.35 5.13
CA ASP A 204 17.14 5.70 5.27
C ASP A 204 16.98 4.30 5.87
N THR A 205 17.58 3.31 5.22
CA THR A 205 17.65 1.93 5.68
C THR A 205 19.04 1.68 6.26
N PHE A 206 19.12 1.58 7.58
CA PHE A 206 20.37 1.42 8.31
C PHE A 206 20.43 0.11 9.08
N ALA A 207 21.63 -0.31 9.46
CA ALA A 207 21.88 -1.57 10.17
C ALA A 207 21.18 -2.79 9.51
N ARG A 208 20.95 -2.76 8.20
CA ARG A 208 20.33 -3.77 7.33
C ARG A 208 18.85 -4.07 7.58
N HIS A 209 18.31 -3.72 8.76
CA HIS A 209 17.02 -4.18 9.24
C HIS A 209 16.08 -3.06 9.65
N TRP A 210 16.62 -1.87 9.86
CA TRP A 210 15.88 -0.71 10.32
C TRP A 210 15.68 0.27 9.18
N ARG A 211 14.51 0.83 9.09
CA ARG A 211 14.20 1.93 8.18
C ARG A 211 13.52 3.05 8.95
N LEU A 212 14.07 4.26 8.82
CA LEU A 212 13.45 5.51 9.26
C LEU A 212 13.00 6.28 8.03
N TYR A 213 11.84 6.92 8.07
CA TYR A 213 11.40 7.81 7.01
C TYR A 213 10.64 9.01 7.57
N GLY A 214 10.62 10.06 6.76
CA GLY A 214 9.79 11.24 6.97
C GLY A 214 9.30 11.80 5.65
N GLU A 215 8.11 12.39 5.64
CA GLU A 215 7.50 13.01 4.48
C GLU A 215 6.79 14.30 4.89
N ALA A 216 6.89 15.34 4.07
CA ALA A 216 6.11 16.56 4.17
C ALA A 216 5.31 16.77 2.89
N GLY A 217 4.01 17.03 3.02
CA GLY A 217 3.11 17.26 1.92
C GLY A 217 2.41 18.61 2.02
N ARG A 218 2.12 19.22 0.87
CA ARG A 218 1.31 20.44 0.78
C ARG A 218 0.26 20.28 -0.30
N ALA A 219 -1.00 20.39 0.10
CA ALA A 219 -2.10 20.41 -0.84
C ALA A 219 -2.09 21.68 -1.70
N TYR A 220 -2.26 21.51 -3.00
CA TYR A 220 -2.51 22.59 -3.95
C TYR A 220 -3.99 22.71 -4.30
N HIS A 221 -4.79 21.67 -4.05
CA HIS A 221 -6.24 21.69 -4.16
C HIS A 221 -6.89 21.00 -2.95
N LEU A 222 -7.91 21.66 -2.39
CA LEU A 222 -8.77 21.16 -1.33
C LEU A 222 -10.21 21.47 -1.69
N SER A 223 -11.08 20.46 -1.70
CA SER A 223 -12.50 20.65 -2.04
C SER A 223 -13.27 21.47 -1.01
N ASN A 224 -12.88 21.38 0.27
CA ASN A 224 -13.53 22.06 1.38
C ASN A 224 -12.52 22.83 2.22
N LYS A 225 -12.15 24.04 1.76
CA LYS A 225 -11.18 24.92 2.43
C LYS A 225 -11.65 25.49 3.79
N ALA A 226 -12.93 25.31 4.13
CA ALA A 226 -13.43 25.71 5.44
C ALA A 226 -13.11 24.67 6.54
N LEU A 227 -12.81 23.45 6.14
CA LEU A 227 -12.56 22.31 7.04
C LEU A 227 -11.16 21.71 6.90
N MET A 228 -10.44 22.04 5.83
CA MET A 228 -9.18 21.41 5.48
C MET A 228 -8.07 22.44 5.32
N GLU A 229 -6.89 22.11 5.82
CA GLU A 229 -5.68 22.92 5.72
C GLU A 229 -4.62 22.24 4.83
N PRO A 230 -3.69 23.01 4.23
CA PRO A 230 -2.85 22.46 3.18
C PRO A 230 -1.71 21.54 3.66
N TRP A 231 -1.21 21.69 4.88
CA TRP A 231 0.01 21.01 5.26
C TRP A 231 -0.21 19.65 5.94
N ARG A 232 0.67 18.72 5.62
CA ARG A 232 0.75 17.40 6.25
C ARG A 232 2.21 17.02 6.49
N ALA A 233 2.45 16.29 7.56
CA ALA A 233 3.72 15.62 7.82
C ALA A 233 3.48 14.15 8.17
N GLN A 234 4.46 13.30 7.92
CA GLN A 234 4.43 11.88 8.25
C GLN A 234 5.84 11.42 8.62
N ALA A 235 5.95 10.51 9.57
CA ALA A 235 7.22 9.87 9.91
C ALA A 235 6.96 8.47 10.46
N GLY A 236 7.92 7.57 10.28
CA GLY A 236 7.80 6.22 10.83
C GLY A 236 9.13 5.51 10.95
N LEU A 237 9.11 4.46 11.77
CA LEU A 237 10.23 3.58 12.02
C LEU A 237 9.79 2.14 11.80
N GLU A 238 10.57 1.39 11.06
CA GLU A 238 10.30 0.01 10.71
C GLU A 238 11.50 -0.88 11.03
N TYR A 239 11.20 -2.07 11.46
CA TYR A 239 12.16 -3.15 11.63
C TYR A 239 11.67 -4.40 10.91
N GLN A 240 12.56 -5.07 10.20
CA GLN A 240 12.29 -6.38 9.63
C GLN A 240 13.46 -7.31 9.95
N SER A 241 13.16 -8.43 10.61
CA SER A 241 14.18 -9.45 10.93
C SER A 241 14.68 -10.14 9.66
N PRO A 242 15.86 -10.78 9.71
CA PRO A 242 16.20 -11.84 8.76
C PRO A 242 15.12 -12.93 8.76
N LEU A 243 15.11 -13.77 7.73
CA LEU A 243 14.25 -14.96 7.69
C LEU A 243 14.81 -16.02 8.65
N LEU A 244 14.16 -16.22 9.79
CA LEU A 244 14.65 -17.00 10.91
C LEU A 244 13.87 -18.30 11.18
N PHE A 245 12.56 -18.30 10.85
CA PHE A 245 11.65 -19.39 11.15
C PHE A 245 11.41 -20.28 9.94
N GLY A 246 10.98 -21.53 10.16
CA GLY A 246 10.62 -22.44 9.08
C GLY A 246 11.78 -22.70 8.10
N GLN A 247 13.00 -22.93 8.61
CA GLN A 247 14.22 -23.11 7.80
C GLN A 247 14.56 -21.87 6.94
N GLY A 248 14.29 -20.68 7.45
CA GLY A 248 14.56 -19.43 6.74
C GLY A 248 13.43 -18.96 5.81
N SER A 249 12.23 -19.53 5.94
CA SER A 249 11.08 -19.14 5.12
C SER A 249 10.20 -18.05 5.70
N MET A 250 10.43 -17.62 6.95
CA MET A 250 9.66 -16.55 7.60
C MET A 250 10.54 -15.65 8.45
N GLY A 251 10.22 -14.35 8.46
CA GLY A 251 10.74 -13.38 9.41
C GLY A 251 9.62 -12.73 10.21
N TRP A 252 9.97 -11.85 11.13
CA TRP A 252 9.02 -10.98 11.81
C TRP A 252 9.30 -9.51 11.46
N TYR A 253 8.31 -8.67 11.65
CA TYR A 253 8.46 -7.22 11.48
C TYR A 253 7.70 -6.47 12.57
N ALA A 254 8.19 -5.27 12.85
CA ALA A 254 7.48 -4.28 13.63
C ALA A 254 7.61 -2.92 12.93
N ALA A 255 6.53 -2.17 12.89
CA ALA A 255 6.52 -0.90 12.20
C ALA A 255 5.62 0.10 12.92
N THR A 256 6.04 1.37 12.93
CA THR A 256 5.23 2.49 13.39
C THR A 256 5.11 3.52 12.27
N ASP A 257 3.96 4.16 12.21
CA ASP A 257 3.68 5.30 11.35
C ASP A 257 2.94 6.37 12.15
N CYS A 258 3.33 7.62 11.99
CA CYS A 258 2.63 8.75 12.56
C CYS A 258 2.41 9.81 11.48
N SER A 259 1.14 10.17 11.24
CA SER A 259 0.78 11.27 10.36
C SER A 259 0.18 12.44 11.16
N PHE A 260 0.42 13.64 10.65
CA PHE A 260 0.04 14.90 11.28
C PHE A 260 -0.56 15.80 10.21
N PHE A 261 -1.70 16.41 10.51
CA PHE A 261 -2.39 17.32 9.60
C PHE A 261 -2.62 18.66 10.26
N GLU A 262 -2.43 19.74 9.52
CA GLU A 262 -2.62 21.10 10.01
C GLU A 262 -4.05 21.34 10.50
N GLU A 263 -5.05 20.83 9.76
CA GLU A 263 -6.46 20.91 10.13
C GLU A 263 -6.86 20.09 11.38
N ASP A 264 -5.98 19.25 11.90
CA ASP A 264 -6.15 18.49 13.15
C ASP A 264 -5.22 19.02 14.26
N ASP A 265 -4.80 20.31 14.19
CA ASP A 265 -3.86 20.94 15.13
C ASP A 265 -2.57 20.13 15.32
N TRP A 266 -2.10 19.49 14.25
CA TRP A 266 -0.91 18.63 14.25
C TRP A 266 -0.96 17.48 15.27
N ARG A 267 -2.15 17.04 15.66
CA ARG A 267 -2.29 15.88 16.55
C ARG A 267 -1.86 14.61 15.83
N ALA A 268 -1.15 13.75 16.56
CA ALA A 268 -0.67 12.49 16.00
C ALA A 268 -1.82 11.54 15.65
N ASN A 269 -1.71 10.95 14.47
CA ASN A 269 -2.49 9.80 14.02
C ASN A 269 -1.50 8.67 13.89
N ALA A 270 -1.54 7.69 14.81
CA ALA A 270 -0.50 6.69 14.99
C ALA A 270 -0.99 5.29 14.62
N GLY A 271 -0.24 4.62 13.75
CA GLY A 271 -0.34 3.22 13.41
C GLY A 271 0.83 2.41 13.97
N LEU A 272 0.57 1.22 14.43
CA LEU A 272 1.55 0.23 14.85
C LEU A 272 1.19 -1.12 14.22
N GLN A 273 2.14 -1.76 13.55
CA GLN A 273 1.98 -3.12 13.04
C GLN A 273 3.07 -4.04 13.59
N LEU A 274 2.68 -5.27 13.93
CA LEU A 274 3.56 -6.35 14.34
C LEU A 274 3.10 -7.65 13.68
N GLY A 275 4.03 -8.43 13.13
CA GLY A 275 3.63 -9.67 12.48
C GLY A 275 4.78 -10.47 11.91
N VAL A 276 4.40 -11.41 11.06
CA VAL A 276 5.32 -12.25 10.30
C VAL A 276 5.33 -11.83 8.84
N VAL A 277 6.47 -12.00 8.20
CA VAL A 277 6.70 -11.69 6.80
C VAL A 277 7.27 -12.93 6.10
N LEU A 278 6.70 -13.25 4.94
CA LEU A 278 7.24 -14.27 4.04
C LEU A 278 8.29 -13.66 3.11
N PRO A 279 9.16 -14.48 2.51
CA PRO A 279 10.10 -14.03 1.48
C PRO A 279 9.33 -13.40 0.31
N ARG A 280 10.03 -12.59 -0.47
CA ARG A 280 9.49 -12.15 -1.77
C ARG A 280 9.37 -13.36 -2.69
N ASP A 281 8.29 -13.41 -3.46
CA ASP A 281 8.17 -14.38 -4.53
C ASP A 281 8.99 -13.96 -5.77
N ASP A 282 8.96 -14.79 -6.82
CA ASP A 282 9.75 -14.60 -8.05
C ASP A 282 9.43 -13.30 -8.80
N ILE A 283 8.27 -12.69 -8.54
CA ILE A 283 7.85 -11.42 -9.14
C ILE A 283 7.89 -10.24 -8.15
N GLY A 284 8.58 -10.43 -7.01
CA GLY A 284 8.87 -9.38 -6.04
C GLY A 284 7.78 -9.11 -5.00
N ARG A 285 6.66 -9.85 -5.01
CA ARG A 285 5.57 -9.66 -4.04
C ARG A 285 5.95 -10.21 -2.68
N ARG A 286 5.45 -9.55 -1.64
CA ARG A 286 5.68 -9.92 -0.24
C ARG A 286 4.35 -10.06 0.51
N TYR A 287 4.25 -11.08 1.33
CA TYR A 287 3.08 -11.36 2.16
C TYR A 287 3.41 -11.11 3.62
N ARG A 288 2.52 -10.43 4.33
CA ARG A 288 2.60 -10.16 5.76
C ARG A 288 1.30 -10.55 6.44
N PHE A 289 1.41 -11.09 7.65
CA PHE A 289 0.30 -11.47 8.52
C PHE A 289 0.57 -10.89 9.90
N GLY A 290 -0.42 -10.31 10.55
CA GLY A 290 -0.15 -9.74 11.86
C GLY A 290 -1.32 -8.99 12.45
N ILE A 291 -0.96 -8.15 13.43
CA ILE A 291 -1.88 -7.27 14.13
C ILE A 291 -1.51 -5.81 13.83
N GLU A 292 -2.52 -4.96 13.83
CA GLU A 292 -2.40 -3.51 13.69
C GLU A 292 -3.16 -2.84 14.83
N TYR A 293 -2.55 -1.86 15.47
CA TYR A 293 -3.23 -0.89 16.32
C TYR A 293 -3.20 0.46 15.65
N TYR A 294 -4.33 1.15 15.66
CA TYR A 294 -4.43 2.50 15.14
C TYR A 294 -5.16 3.40 16.13
N SER A 295 -4.70 4.63 16.26
CA SER A 295 -5.39 5.69 16.99
C SER A 295 -5.15 7.03 16.32
N GLY A 296 -6.21 7.67 15.84
CA GLY A 296 -6.10 8.91 15.09
C GLY A 296 -7.41 9.38 14.51
N ARG A 297 -7.33 10.28 13.53
CA ARG A 297 -8.48 10.67 12.70
C ARG A 297 -8.94 9.47 11.87
N SER A 298 -10.19 9.44 11.46
CA SER A 298 -10.67 8.36 10.58
C SER A 298 -9.80 8.26 9.33
N ILE A 299 -9.48 7.02 8.95
CA ILE A 299 -8.71 6.77 7.73
C ILE A 299 -9.53 6.97 6.46
N ILE A 300 -10.87 7.07 6.54
CA ILE A 300 -11.75 7.43 5.43
C ILE A 300 -11.94 8.95 5.41
N GLY A 301 -11.61 9.58 4.31
CA GLY A 301 -11.56 11.04 4.20
C GLY A 301 -12.87 11.76 4.51
N GLU A 302 -14.02 11.21 4.13
CA GLU A 302 -15.33 11.79 4.48
C GLU A 302 -15.61 11.84 5.99
N PHE A 303 -14.81 11.14 6.82
CA PHE A 303 -14.92 11.09 8.26
C PHE A 303 -13.67 11.66 8.96
N PHE A 304 -12.81 12.41 8.27
CA PHE A 304 -11.52 12.86 8.79
C PHE A 304 -11.61 13.68 10.10
N GLN A 305 -12.76 14.29 10.38
CA GLN A 305 -13.01 15.04 11.62
C GLN A 305 -13.31 14.12 12.81
N ASP A 306 -13.66 12.86 12.56
CA ASP A 306 -13.91 11.87 13.60
C ASP A 306 -12.59 11.20 14.00
N ARG A 307 -12.41 10.98 15.29
CA ARG A 307 -11.25 10.24 15.82
C ARG A 307 -11.65 8.83 16.20
N GLU A 308 -10.85 7.88 15.80
CA GLU A 308 -11.09 6.46 16.00
C GLU A 308 -9.87 5.77 16.61
N SER A 309 -10.11 4.63 17.26
CA SER A 309 -9.06 3.71 17.69
C SER A 309 -9.55 2.30 17.54
N TYR A 310 -8.69 1.43 17.01
CA TYR A 310 -9.02 0.03 16.79
C TYR A 310 -7.80 -0.88 16.93
N LEU A 311 -8.07 -2.14 17.23
CA LEU A 311 -7.14 -3.25 17.08
C LEU A 311 -7.60 -4.10 15.90
N ALA A 312 -6.67 -4.44 15.00
CA ALA A 312 -6.99 -5.24 13.83
C ALA A 312 -6.09 -6.48 13.73
N ALA A 313 -6.62 -7.52 13.09
CA ALA A 313 -5.84 -8.64 12.57
C ALA A 313 -5.98 -8.66 11.05
N GLY A 314 -4.88 -8.91 10.33
CA GLY A 314 -4.93 -8.76 8.88
C GLY A 314 -3.87 -9.51 8.10
N ILE A 315 -4.09 -9.45 6.80
CA ILE A 315 -3.19 -9.93 5.75
C ILE A 315 -2.89 -8.75 4.83
N TRP A 316 -1.61 -8.58 4.51
CA TRP A 316 -1.14 -7.53 3.62
C TRP A 316 -0.30 -8.13 2.51
N TRP A 317 -0.51 -7.64 1.29
CA TRP A 317 0.30 -7.93 0.12
C TRP A 317 1.03 -6.68 -0.35
N ASP A 318 2.32 -6.77 -0.44
CA ASP A 318 3.17 -5.76 -1.05
C ASP A 318 3.45 -6.19 -2.50
N LEU A 319 2.79 -5.52 -3.44
CA LEU A 319 2.93 -5.73 -4.87
C LEU A 319 4.13 -4.96 -5.39
#